data_7ee48d17c98d9d1e044a3919ee6ab90f
#
_entry.id   7ee48d17c98d9d1e044a3919ee6ab90f
#
_cell.length_a   1.000
_cell.length_b   1.000
_cell.length_c   1.000
_cell.angle_alpha   90.00
_cell.angle_beta   90.00
_cell.angle_gamma   90.00
#
_symmetry.space_group_name_H-M   'P 1'
#
loop_
_entity.id
_entity.type
_entity.pdbx_description
1 polymer ?
#
loop_
_entity_poly.entity_id
_entity_poly.type
_entity_poly.pdbx_seq_one_letter_code
_entity_poly.pdbx_strand_id
1 'polypeptide(L)'
;ALNFPYAEVDRIAKMVPFELGMTIQRALEINPELRKLYEQDWRVKKLIDTSKKLEGLPRHASTHAAGVVISKEPLTKYVPLQRNDDCITTQFAMGVLEQLGLLKMDFLGLRTLTVIRDTLDFIEANTGERIDLENISLDDKRVYDMLSEGDTDGVFQLESAGMRQFLKELKPSTFEDIIAGISLYRPGPMDQIPEYIYNKNHPEAI
;
A
#
# COMPACT_ATOMS: atom_id res chain seq x y z
N ALA A 1 20.71 1.56 22.78
CA ALA A 1 20.49 2.05 24.14
C ALA A 1 20.50 0.93 25.18
N LEU A 2 19.93 -0.25 24.85
CA LEU A 2 19.87 -1.40 25.78
C LEU A 2 20.96 -2.45 25.54
N ASN A 3 21.94 -2.18 24.69
CA ASN A 3 23.07 -3.06 24.34
C ASN A 3 22.68 -4.47 23.89
N PHE A 4 21.57 -4.57 23.11
CA PHE A 4 21.21 -5.81 22.41
C PHE A 4 21.95 -5.93 21.09
N PRO A 5 22.41 -7.13 20.70
CA PRO A 5 22.85 -7.39 19.35
C PRO A 5 21.69 -7.16 18.35
N TYR A 6 21.99 -6.56 17.19
CA TYR A 6 20.98 -6.26 16.17
C TYR A 6 20.19 -7.51 15.75
N ALA A 7 20.88 -8.63 15.53
CA ALA A 7 20.24 -9.89 15.12
C ALA A 7 19.22 -10.42 16.16
N GLU A 8 19.48 -10.22 17.45
CA GLU A 8 18.56 -10.62 18.51
C GLU A 8 17.29 -9.75 18.50
N VAL A 9 17.47 -8.43 18.37
CA VAL A 9 16.33 -7.49 18.28
C VAL A 9 15.51 -7.74 17.03
N ASP A 10 16.15 -7.96 15.87
CA ASP A 10 15.49 -8.25 14.61
C ASP A 10 14.63 -9.54 14.70
N ARG A 11 15.18 -10.58 15.34
CA ARG A 11 14.45 -11.83 15.61
C ARG A 11 13.20 -11.58 16.45
N ILE A 12 13.32 -10.80 17.52
CA ILE A 12 12.18 -10.48 18.40
C ILE A 12 11.16 -9.61 17.66
N ALA A 13 11.61 -8.63 16.90
CA ALA A 13 10.73 -7.77 16.10
C ALA A 13 9.91 -8.56 15.06
N LYS A 14 10.52 -9.56 14.42
CA LYS A 14 9.83 -10.45 13.46
C LYS A 14 8.81 -11.39 14.09
N MET A 15 8.80 -11.54 15.41
CA MET A 15 7.74 -12.27 16.12
C MET A 15 6.46 -11.45 16.31
N VAL A 16 6.52 -10.14 16.10
CA VAL A 16 5.33 -9.28 16.08
C VAL A 16 4.64 -9.48 14.73
N PRO A 17 3.39 -10.01 14.69
CA PRO A 17 2.67 -10.20 13.44
C PRO A 17 2.43 -8.89 12.70
N PHE A 18 2.44 -8.96 11.37
CA PHE A 18 2.15 -7.81 10.53
C PHE A 18 0.64 -7.72 10.26
N GLU A 19 -0.07 -6.98 11.12
CA GLU A 19 -1.50 -6.70 10.99
C GLU A 19 -1.76 -5.21 11.19
N LEU A 20 -2.78 -4.68 10.53
CA LEU A 20 -3.18 -3.28 10.70
C LEU A 20 -3.66 -3.04 12.14
N GLY A 21 -3.06 -2.03 12.81
CA GLY A 21 -3.38 -1.74 14.21
C GLY A 21 -2.76 -2.68 15.23
N MET A 22 -1.80 -3.54 14.82
CA MET A 22 -1.05 -4.39 15.74
C MET A 22 -0.34 -3.56 16.80
N THR A 23 -0.48 -3.98 18.04
CA THR A 23 0.27 -3.43 19.18
C THR A 23 1.17 -4.49 19.80
N ILE A 24 2.20 -4.07 20.52
CA ILE A 24 3.09 -5.00 21.22
C ILE A 24 2.30 -5.82 22.25
N GLN A 25 1.32 -5.21 22.91
CA GLN A 25 0.45 -5.92 23.85
C GLN A 25 -0.35 -7.01 23.13
N ARG A 26 -0.96 -6.69 22.01
CA ARG A 26 -1.70 -7.65 21.18
C ARG A 26 -0.82 -8.77 20.67
N ALA A 27 0.40 -8.43 20.23
CA ALA A 27 1.37 -9.44 19.76
C ALA A 27 1.74 -10.44 20.88
N LEU A 28 1.89 -10.00 22.13
CA LEU A 28 2.12 -10.89 23.27
C LEU A 28 0.93 -11.81 23.57
N GLU A 29 -0.30 -11.37 23.26
CA GLU A 29 -1.50 -12.17 23.45
C GLU A 29 -1.63 -13.29 22.43
N ILE A 30 -1.32 -13.00 21.15
CA ILE A 30 -1.55 -13.92 20.04
C ILE A 30 -0.33 -14.78 19.68
N ASN A 31 0.90 -14.34 20.01
CA ASN A 31 2.13 -15.11 19.76
C ASN A 31 2.67 -15.77 21.04
N PRO A 32 2.46 -17.10 21.20
CA PRO A 32 2.91 -17.82 22.39
C PRO A 32 4.43 -17.83 22.56
N GLU A 33 5.20 -17.84 21.46
CA GLU A 33 6.67 -17.85 21.51
C GLU A 33 7.21 -16.51 22.01
N LEU A 34 6.66 -15.39 21.52
CA LEU A 34 7.00 -14.04 21.98
C LEU A 34 6.66 -13.89 23.47
N ARG A 35 5.48 -14.36 23.89
CA ARG A 35 5.06 -14.37 25.29
C ARG A 35 6.02 -15.17 26.16
N LYS A 36 6.39 -16.37 25.75
CA LYS A 36 7.33 -17.21 26.47
C LYS A 36 8.69 -16.54 26.67
N LEU A 37 9.23 -15.91 25.62
CA LEU A 37 10.48 -15.15 25.72
C LEU A 37 10.33 -13.95 26.68
N TYR A 38 9.24 -13.23 26.63
CA TYR A 38 8.93 -12.11 27.52
C TYR A 38 8.86 -12.54 29.00
N GLU A 39 8.32 -13.72 29.28
CA GLU A 39 8.18 -14.24 30.64
C GLU A 39 9.49 -14.86 31.19
N GLN A 40 10.28 -15.48 30.32
CA GLN A 40 11.46 -16.27 30.73
C GLN A 40 12.78 -15.51 30.68
N ASP A 41 12.89 -14.47 29.84
CA ASP A 41 14.13 -13.69 29.71
C ASP A 41 13.90 -12.25 30.18
N TRP A 42 14.52 -11.89 31.31
CA TRP A 42 14.41 -10.55 31.90
C TRP A 42 14.90 -9.44 30.95
N ARG A 43 15.89 -9.73 30.06
CA ARG A 43 16.40 -8.79 29.08
C ARG A 43 15.35 -8.51 28.03
N VAL A 44 14.73 -9.57 27.49
CA VAL A 44 13.62 -9.46 26.51
C VAL A 44 12.43 -8.74 27.16
N LYS A 45 12.11 -9.06 28.41
CA LYS A 45 11.07 -8.34 29.16
C LYS A 45 11.37 -6.85 29.23
N LYS A 46 12.59 -6.47 29.61
CA LYS A 46 13.01 -5.07 29.68
C LYS A 46 12.93 -4.37 28.32
N LEU A 47 13.33 -5.06 27.24
CA LEU A 47 13.22 -4.54 25.87
C LEU A 47 11.76 -4.25 25.51
N ILE A 48 10.89 -5.23 25.68
CA ILE A 48 9.47 -5.13 25.34
C ILE A 48 8.76 -4.09 26.19
N ASP A 49 9.00 -4.06 27.51
CA ASP A 49 8.38 -3.05 28.41
C ASP A 49 8.83 -1.62 28.05
N THR A 50 10.08 -1.46 27.60
CA THR A 50 10.57 -0.17 27.11
C THR A 50 9.93 0.18 25.78
N SER A 51 9.80 -0.78 24.87
CA SER A 51 9.18 -0.59 23.56
C SER A 51 7.70 -0.22 23.67
N LYS A 52 6.95 -0.83 24.62
CA LYS A 52 5.54 -0.45 24.90
C LYS A 52 5.41 1.01 25.33
N LYS A 53 6.37 1.55 26.06
CA LYS A 53 6.35 2.97 26.47
C LYS A 53 6.62 3.93 25.31
N LEU A 54 7.27 3.45 24.25
CA LEU A 54 7.59 4.23 23.05
C LEU A 54 6.60 4.01 21.92
N GLU A 55 5.75 2.98 22.02
CA GLU A 55 4.74 2.65 21.02
C GLU A 55 3.77 3.81 20.83
N GLY A 56 3.48 4.14 19.58
CA GLY A 56 2.58 5.24 19.22
C GLY A 56 3.20 6.65 19.32
N LEU A 57 4.44 6.78 19.81
CA LEU A 57 5.10 8.07 19.82
C LEU A 57 5.65 8.45 18.43
N PRO A 58 5.47 9.69 17.97
CA PRO A 58 6.08 10.16 16.74
C PRO A 58 7.61 10.03 16.78
N ARG A 59 8.19 9.43 15.75
CA ARG A 59 9.63 9.24 15.63
C ARG A 59 10.28 10.17 14.63
N HIS A 60 9.61 10.43 13.54
CA HIS A 60 10.10 11.23 12.42
C HIS A 60 9.02 12.20 11.95
N ALA A 61 9.47 13.36 11.49
CA ALA A 61 8.69 14.22 10.62
C ALA A 61 9.15 13.92 9.18
N SER A 62 8.25 13.46 8.33
CA SER A 62 8.53 13.20 6.93
C SER A 62 7.72 14.13 6.03
N THR A 63 8.20 14.32 4.80
CA THR A 63 7.47 15.07 3.78
C THR A 63 6.51 14.14 3.06
N HIS A 64 5.25 14.56 2.91
CA HIS A 64 4.29 13.82 2.08
C HIS A 64 4.71 13.88 0.61
N ALA A 65 4.63 12.75 -0.09
CA ALA A 65 5.14 12.62 -1.46
C ALA A 65 4.43 13.53 -2.48
N ALA A 66 3.14 13.84 -2.25
CA ALA A 66 2.30 14.54 -3.21
C ALA A 66 1.34 15.57 -2.58
N GLY A 67 1.26 15.62 -1.26
CA GLY A 67 0.33 16.50 -0.54
C GLY A 67 0.83 17.94 -0.46
N VAL A 68 -0.01 18.88 -0.90
CA VAL A 68 0.25 20.32 -0.82
C VAL A 68 -0.85 20.97 0.01
N VAL A 69 -0.45 21.76 1.01
CA VAL A 69 -1.38 22.53 1.84
C VAL A 69 -1.61 23.89 1.20
N ILE A 70 -2.87 24.25 1.02
CA ILE A 70 -3.31 25.48 0.37
C ILE A 70 -4.02 26.37 1.39
N SER A 71 -3.71 27.66 1.36
CA SER A 71 -4.32 28.69 2.21
C SER A 71 -4.49 30.01 1.46
N LYS A 72 -5.39 30.87 1.92
CA LYS A 72 -5.61 32.21 1.35
C LYS A 72 -4.46 33.17 1.61
N GLU A 73 -3.80 33.01 2.75
CA GLU A 73 -2.68 33.83 3.19
C GLU A 73 -1.45 32.96 3.47
N PRO A 74 -0.26 33.53 3.65
CA PRO A 74 0.94 32.75 3.96
C PRO A 74 0.70 31.78 5.11
N LEU A 75 1.10 30.51 4.92
CA LEU A 75 0.87 29.43 5.90
C LEU A 75 1.40 29.73 7.29
N THR A 76 2.42 30.59 7.41
CA THR A 76 2.98 31.04 8.69
C THR A 76 1.97 31.78 9.59
N LYS A 77 0.86 32.26 9.01
CA LYS A 77 -0.24 32.85 9.80
C LYS A 77 -1.13 31.80 10.48
N TYR A 78 -1.08 30.57 10.00
CA TYR A 78 -1.98 29.50 10.46
C TYR A 78 -1.24 28.42 11.25
N VAL A 79 -0.03 28.03 10.78
CA VAL A 79 0.70 26.89 11.33
C VAL A 79 2.21 27.17 11.35
N PRO A 80 2.94 26.59 12.32
CA PRO A 80 4.39 26.61 12.28
C PRO A 80 4.89 25.76 11.13
N LEU A 81 5.95 26.25 10.49
CA LEU A 81 6.64 25.57 9.40
C LEU A 81 7.99 25.05 9.86
N GLN A 82 8.48 24.03 9.17
CA GLN A 82 9.84 23.51 9.33
C GLN A 82 10.44 23.20 7.98
N ARG A 83 11.77 23.22 7.93
CA ARG A 83 12.51 22.71 6.79
C ARG A 83 12.77 21.23 7.00
N ASN A 84 12.44 20.42 6.00
CA ASN A 84 12.73 19.00 5.94
C ASN A 84 13.46 18.73 4.63
N ASP A 85 14.77 18.53 4.72
CA ASP A 85 15.71 18.54 3.59
C ASP A 85 15.56 19.82 2.77
N ASP A 86 15.15 19.74 1.50
CA ASP A 86 14.96 20.88 0.60
C ASP A 86 13.52 21.38 0.54
N CYS A 87 12.60 20.77 1.31
CA CYS A 87 11.19 21.13 1.33
C CYS A 87 10.81 21.88 2.61
N ILE A 88 9.89 22.84 2.47
CA ILE A 88 9.19 23.44 3.61
C ILE A 88 7.90 22.65 3.87
N THR A 89 7.75 22.19 5.09
CA THR A 89 6.57 21.42 5.53
C THR A 89 5.91 22.03 6.74
N THR A 90 4.64 21.73 6.96
CA THR A 90 3.95 22.08 8.20
C THR A 90 4.46 21.18 9.34
N GLN A 91 4.53 21.71 10.57
CA GLN A 91 4.85 20.91 11.74
C GLN A 91 3.67 20.10 12.25
N PHE A 92 2.44 20.44 11.82
CA PHE A 92 1.23 19.75 12.23
C PHE A 92 0.87 18.62 11.27
N ALA A 93 0.36 17.52 11.83
CA ALA A 93 -0.17 16.39 11.09
C ALA A 93 -1.47 16.76 10.35
N MET A 94 -1.82 15.96 9.32
CA MET A 94 -2.96 16.19 8.43
C MET A 94 -4.28 16.47 9.19
N GLY A 95 -4.63 15.66 10.18
CA GLY A 95 -5.89 15.85 10.92
C GLY A 95 -5.97 17.17 11.67
N VAL A 96 -4.82 17.72 12.13
CA VAL A 96 -4.79 19.05 12.76
C VAL A 96 -4.97 20.16 11.72
N LEU A 97 -4.38 19.99 10.51
CA LEU A 97 -4.55 20.95 9.41
C LEU A 97 -6.02 21.04 8.98
N GLU A 98 -6.72 19.91 8.90
CA GLU A 98 -8.16 19.85 8.60
C GLU A 98 -9.00 20.56 9.67
N GLN A 99 -8.69 20.34 10.96
CA GLN A 99 -9.36 21.04 12.07
C GLN A 99 -9.15 22.55 12.03
N LEU A 100 -8.02 23.02 11.51
CA LEU A 100 -7.72 24.44 11.28
C LEU A 100 -8.38 25.00 10.01
N GLY A 101 -9.12 24.18 9.26
CA GLY A 101 -9.78 24.58 8.03
C GLY A 101 -8.84 24.77 6.84
N LEU A 102 -7.63 24.21 6.90
CA LEU A 102 -6.69 24.21 5.77
C LEU A 102 -6.99 23.09 4.80
N LEU A 103 -6.87 23.37 3.51
CA LEU A 103 -7.07 22.41 2.45
C LEU A 103 -5.75 21.71 2.12
N LYS A 104 -5.72 20.37 2.21
CA LYS A 104 -4.64 19.56 1.66
C LYS A 104 -5.11 18.94 0.35
N MET A 105 -4.36 19.17 -0.72
CA MET A 105 -4.58 18.53 -2.01
C MET A 105 -3.43 17.58 -2.33
N ASP A 106 -3.75 16.38 -2.79
CA ASP A 106 -2.76 15.38 -3.18
C ASP A 106 -2.67 15.35 -4.70
N PHE A 107 -1.50 15.73 -5.23
CA PHE A 107 -1.19 15.72 -6.66
C PHE A 107 -0.43 14.44 -7.00
N LEU A 108 -1.17 13.36 -7.21
CA LEU A 108 -0.61 12.06 -7.55
C LEU A 108 -0.60 11.88 -9.06
N GLY A 109 0.61 11.69 -9.62
CA GLY A 109 0.80 11.32 -11.02
C GLY A 109 1.23 9.86 -11.16
N LEU A 110 0.92 9.25 -12.28
CA LEU A 110 1.35 7.90 -12.63
C LEU A 110 2.33 7.94 -13.81
N ARG A 111 3.55 7.49 -13.61
CA ARG A 111 4.56 7.37 -14.69
C ARG A 111 4.09 6.48 -15.83
N THR A 112 3.29 5.45 -15.52
CA THR A 112 2.73 4.54 -16.52
C THR A 112 1.86 5.28 -17.54
N LEU A 113 1.10 6.30 -17.14
CA LEU A 113 0.33 7.11 -18.09
C LEU A 113 1.24 7.88 -19.07
N THR A 114 2.41 8.34 -18.61
CA THR A 114 3.41 8.95 -19.50
C THR A 114 3.96 7.92 -20.49
N VAL A 115 4.28 6.71 -20.03
CA VAL A 115 4.75 5.61 -20.91
C VAL A 115 3.69 5.27 -21.98
N ILE A 116 2.41 5.19 -21.59
CA ILE A 116 1.31 4.93 -22.52
C ILE A 116 1.22 6.05 -23.55
N ARG A 117 1.24 7.32 -23.14
CA ARG A 117 1.21 8.46 -24.07
C ARG A 117 2.40 8.41 -25.04
N ASP A 118 3.61 8.26 -24.53
CA ASP A 118 4.81 8.23 -25.37
C ASP A 118 4.78 7.04 -26.35
N THR A 119 4.20 5.91 -25.94
CA THR A 119 3.99 4.76 -26.82
C THR A 119 3.03 5.08 -27.97
N LEU A 120 1.90 5.73 -27.65
CA LEU A 120 0.94 6.16 -28.67
C LEU A 120 1.56 7.15 -29.66
N ASP A 121 2.32 8.13 -29.17
CA ASP A 121 3.03 9.11 -29.99
C ASP A 121 4.05 8.41 -30.92
N PHE A 122 4.78 7.39 -30.44
CA PHE A 122 5.68 6.60 -31.27
C PHE A 122 4.97 5.75 -32.32
N ILE A 123 3.84 5.16 -32.00
CA ILE A 123 3.02 4.41 -32.98
C ILE A 123 2.56 5.36 -34.07
N GLU A 124 1.97 6.49 -33.73
CA GLU A 124 1.49 7.47 -34.69
C GLU A 124 2.64 7.98 -35.59
N ALA A 125 3.79 8.30 -35.01
CA ALA A 125 4.96 8.75 -35.77
C ALA A 125 5.53 7.72 -36.74
N ASN A 126 5.47 6.42 -36.39
CA ASN A 126 6.08 5.36 -37.20
C ASN A 126 5.10 4.73 -38.21
N THR A 127 3.82 4.69 -37.90
CA THR A 127 2.80 3.99 -38.70
C THR A 127 1.77 4.93 -39.31
N GLY A 128 1.64 6.17 -38.80
CA GLY A 128 0.55 7.09 -39.14
C GLY A 128 -0.79 6.69 -38.50
N GLU A 129 -0.84 5.63 -37.71
CA GLU A 129 -2.04 5.14 -37.03
C GLU A 129 -2.19 5.80 -35.65
N ARG A 130 -3.33 6.39 -35.41
CA ARG A 130 -3.68 6.97 -34.10
C ARG A 130 -4.62 6.04 -33.35
N ILE A 131 -4.12 5.45 -32.26
CA ILE A 131 -4.91 4.56 -31.41
C ILE A 131 -5.71 5.41 -30.42
N ASP A 132 -7.02 5.18 -30.36
CA ASP A 132 -7.92 5.79 -29.38
C ASP A 132 -8.19 4.82 -28.24
N LEU A 133 -7.59 5.07 -27.07
CA LEU A 133 -7.74 4.22 -25.89
C LEU A 133 -9.14 4.21 -25.29
N GLU A 134 -9.97 5.23 -25.57
CA GLU A 134 -11.35 5.28 -25.08
C GLU A 134 -12.26 4.30 -25.82
N ASN A 135 -11.87 3.90 -27.04
CA ASN A 135 -12.66 3.04 -27.92
C ASN A 135 -12.02 1.66 -28.16
N ILE A 136 -11.02 1.25 -27.34
CA ILE A 136 -10.50 -0.12 -27.43
C ILE A 136 -11.52 -1.12 -26.86
N SER A 137 -11.60 -2.32 -27.47
CA SER A 137 -12.40 -3.42 -26.92
C SER A 137 -11.80 -3.91 -25.60
N LEU A 138 -12.67 -4.11 -24.61
CA LEU A 138 -12.31 -4.72 -23.33
C LEU A 138 -12.62 -6.24 -23.28
N ASP A 139 -12.99 -6.84 -24.44
CA ASP A 139 -13.44 -8.23 -24.54
C ASP A 139 -12.43 -9.15 -25.24
N ASP A 140 -11.16 -8.71 -25.42
CA ASP A 140 -10.15 -9.55 -26.05
C ASP A 140 -9.77 -10.75 -25.17
N LYS A 141 -10.27 -11.93 -25.53
CA LYS A 141 -10.04 -13.19 -24.82
C LYS A 141 -8.54 -13.49 -24.61
N ARG A 142 -7.69 -13.13 -25.55
CA ARG A 142 -6.24 -13.38 -25.44
C ARG A 142 -5.61 -12.65 -24.25
N VAL A 143 -6.14 -11.46 -23.93
CA VAL A 143 -5.70 -10.70 -22.75
C VAL A 143 -6.09 -11.43 -21.49
N TYR A 144 -7.32 -11.93 -21.37
CA TYR A 144 -7.78 -12.67 -20.20
C TYR A 144 -7.07 -14.03 -20.03
N ASP A 145 -6.78 -14.70 -21.15
CA ASP A 145 -5.99 -15.96 -21.14
C ASP A 145 -4.57 -15.67 -20.59
N MET A 146 -3.89 -14.63 -21.08
CA MET A 146 -2.58 -14.19 -20.59
C MET A 146 -2.60 -13.85 -19.09
N LEU A 147 -3.61 -13.09 -18.65
CA LEU A 147 -3.77 -12.75 -17.23
C LEU A 147 -4.01 -14.00 -16.37
N SER A 148 -4.82 -14.94 -16.87
CA SER A 148 -5.14 -16.19 -16.18
C SER A 148 -3.95 -17.14 -16.07
N GLU A 149 -3.00 -17.05 -17.01
CA GLU A 149 -1.72 -17.78 -16.97
C GLU A 149 -0.70 -17.08 -16.05
N GLY A 150 -1.00 -15.84 -15.60
CA GLY A 150 -0.10 -15.01 -14.81
C GLY A 150 1.13 -14.54 -15.60
N ASP A 151 1.04 -14.50 -16.92
CA ASP A 151 2.07 -13.94 -17.80
C ASP A 151 1.90 -12.43 -17.87
N THR A 152 2.25 -11.75 -16.77
CA THR A 152 2.00 -10.32 -16.56
C THR A 152 3.27 -9.53 -16.30
N ASP A 153 4.40 -9.96 -16.87
CA ASP A 153 5.65 -9.20 -16.80
C ASP A 153 5.49 -7.85 -17.51
N GLY A 154 5.79 -6.77 -16.79
CA GLY A 154 5.65 -5.40 -17.29
C GLY A 154 4.19 -4.88 -17.35
N VAL A 155 3.21 -5.65 -16.92
CA VAL A 155 1.83 -5.19 -16.82
C VAL A 155 1.63 -4.46 -15.49
N PHE A 156 1.41 -3.15 -15.57
CA PHE A 156 1.28 -2.29 -14.39
C PHE A 156 0.31 -2.86 -13.35
N GLN A 157 0.75 -2.88 -12.09
CA GLN A 157 0.04 -3.41 -10.91
C GLN A 157 -0.19 -4.94 -10.90
N LEU A 158 0.00 -5.66 -12.01
CA LEU A 158 -0.29 -7.09 -12.10
C LEU A 158 0.97 -7.99 -12.08
N GLU A 159 2.16 -7.41 -11.98
CA GLU A 159 3.45 -8.08 -12.16
C GLU A 159 4.06 -8.69 -10.88
N SER A 160 3.52 -8.41 -9.68
CA SER A 160 4.06 -8.99 -8.45
C SER A 160 3.76 -10.49 -8.36
N ALA A 161 4.68 -11.27 -7.76
CA ALA A 161 4.51 -12.72 -7.62
C ALA A 161 3.17 -13.12 -6.96
N GLY A 162 2.75 -12.37 -5.92
CA GLY A 162 1.48 -12.61 -5.25
C GLY A 162 0.27 -12.28 -6.14
N MET A 163 0.33 -11.18 -6.90
CA MET A 163 -0.73 -10.83 -7.83
C MET A 163 -0.84 -11.85 -8.97
N ARG A 164 0.28 -12.32 -9.52
CA ARG A 164 0.28 -13.39 -10.54
C ARG A 164 -0.37 -14.68 -10.03
N GLN A 165 -0.03 -15.08 -8.80
CA GLN A 165 -0.65 -16.25 -8.19
C GLN A 165 -2.16 -16.04 -8.01
N PHE A 166 -2.56 -14.88 -7.54
CA PHE A 166 -3.98 -14.54 -7.40
C PHE A 166 -4.71 -14.55 -8.75
N LEU A 167 -4.13 -13.98 -9.82
CA LEU A 167 -4.73 -14.00 -11.15
C LEU A 167 -4.91 -15.43 -11.71
N LYS A 168 -3.96 -16.34 -11.44
CA LYS A 168 -4.08 -17.76 -11.80
C LYS A 168 -5.26 -18.45 -11.10
N GLU A 169 -5.56 -18.04 -9.88
CA GLU A 169 -6.68 -18.57 -9.12
C GLU A 169 -8.00 -17.93 -9.52
N LEU A 170 -8.00 -16.61 -9.72
CA LEU A 170 -9.16 -15.82 -10.14
C LEU A 170 -9.64 -16.19 -11.54
N LYS A 171 -8.70 -16.44 -12.47
CA LYS A 171 -8.96 -16.68 -13.90
C LYS A 171 -9.90 -15.63 -14.48
N PRO A 172 -9.48 -14.36 -14.56
CA PRO A 172 -10.34 -13.30 -15.03
C PRO A 172 -10.86 -13.58 -16.45
N SER A 173 -12.12 -13.31 -16.69
CA SER A 173 -12.80 -13.52 -17.98
C SER A 173 -13.54 -12.26 -18.45
N THR A 174 -13.68 -11.27 -17.58
CA THR A 174 -14.32 -9.99 -17.84
C THR A 174 -13.50 -8.85 -17.25
N PHE A 175 -13.80 -7.63 -17.68
CA PHE A 175 -13.14 -6.44 -17.14
C PHE A 175 -13.49 -6.22 -15.66
N GLU A 176 -14.71 -6.58 -15.25
CA GLU A 176 -15.19 -6.54 -13.87
C GLU A 176 -14.35 -7.44 -12.97
N ASP A 177 -13.90 -8.61 -13.44
CA ASP A 177 -12.99 -9.48 -12.70
C ASP A 177 -11.65 -8.80 -12.40
N ILE A 178 -11.13 -8.00 -13.35
CA ILE A 178 -9.89 -7.25 -13.16
C ILE A 178 -10.11 -6.14 -12.12
N ILE A 179 -11.23 -5.41 -12.22
CA ILE A 179 -11.60 -4.36 -11.24
C ILE A 179 -11.70 -4.96 -9.83
N ALA A 180 -12.42 -6.08 -9.71
CA ALA A 180 -12.55 -6.79 -8.44
C ALA A 180 -11.19 -7.28 -7.93
N GLY A 181 -10.37 -7.84 -8.79
CA GLY A 181 -9.03 -8.32 -8.48
C GLY A 181 -8.13 -7.24 -7.88
N ILE A 182 -8.02 -6.10 -8.54
CA ILE A 182 -7.23 -4.95 -8.06
C ILE A 182 -7.80 -4.39 -6.75
N SER A 183 -9.12 -4.42 -6.58
CA SER A 183 -9.80 -3.90 -5.39
C SER A 183 -9.62 -4.81 -4.18
N LEU A 184 -9.66 -6.12 -4.38
CA LEU A 184 -9.53 -7.13 -3.32
C LEU A 184 -8.07 -7.38 -2.91
N TYR A 185 -7.11 -7.27 -3.84
CA TYR A 185 -5.70 -7.52 -3.54
C TYR A 185 -5.07 -6.34 -2.80
N ARG A 186 -5.57 -6.07 -1.60
CA ARG A 186 -5.10 -5.02 -0.67
C ARG A 186 -5.19 -5.51 0.77
N PRO A 187 -4.32 -5.00 1.68
CA PRO A 187 -4.48 -5.28 3.10
C PRO A 187 -5.89 -4.94 3.59
N GLY A 188 -6.55 -5.89 4.24
CA GLY A 188 -7.95 -5.82 4.67
C GLY A 188 -8.88 -6.63 3.78
N PRO A 189 -9.21 -6.19 2.54
CA PRO A 189 -10.12 -6.95 1.67
C PRO A 189 -9.57 -8.29 1.18
N MET A 190 -8.26 -8.53 1.29
CA MET A 190 -7.60 -9.75 0.80
C MET A 190 -8.19 -11.03 1.39
N ASP A 191 -8.71 -10.98 2.60
CA ASP A 191 -9.36 -12.12 3.26
C ASP A 191 -10.66 -12.55 2.56
N GLN A 192 -11.26 -11.69 1.73
CA GLN A 192 -12.48 -11.96 0.97
C GLN A 192 -12.20 -12.61 -0.40
N ILE A 193 -10.95 -12.74 -0.82
CA ILE A 193 -10.56 -13.31 -2.11
C ILE A 193 -11.09 -14.74 -2.30
N PRO A 194 -10.96 -15.67 -1.33
CA PRO A 194 -11.48 -17.04 -1.49
C PRO A 194 -12.99 -17.08 -1.72
N GLU A 195 -13.74 -16.24 -1.01
CA GLU A 195 -15.20 -16.15 -1.15
C GLU A 195 -15.58 -15.57 -2.52
N TYR A 196 -14.89 -14.51 -2.97
CA TYR A 196 -15.12 -13.94 -4.30
C TYR A 196 -14.88 -14.96 -5.42
N ILE A 197 -13.75 -15.70 -5.36
CA ILE A 197 -13.43 -16.75 -6.36
C ILE A 197 -14.47 -17.87 -6.32
N TYR A 198 -14.90 -18.29 -5.12
CA TYR A 198 -15.95 -19.29 -4.98
C TYR A 198 -17.25 -18.82 -5.64
N ASN A 199 -17.75 -17.65 -5.31
CA ASN A 199 -18.98 -17.08 -5.82
C ASN A 199 -18.94 -16.87 -7.34
N LYS A 200 -17.81 -16.41 -7.87
CA LYS A 200 -17.60 -16.28 -9.31
C LYS A 200 -17.76 -17.61 -10.05
N ASN A 201 -17.28 -18.70 -9.46
CA ASN A 201 -17.34 -20.04 -10.06
C ASN A 201 -18.66 -20.79 -9.78
N HIS A 202 -19.48 -20.27 -8.84
CA HIS A 202 -20.75 -20.87 -8.42
C HIS A 202 -21.85 -19.80 -8.35
N PRO A 203 -22.21 -19.19 -9.48
CA PRO A 203 -23.22 -18.11 -9.50
C PRO A 203 -24.60 -18.58 -9.02
N GLU A 204 -24.86 -19.88 -9.03
CA GLU A 204 -26.06 -20.50 -8.47
C GLU A 204 -26.09 -20.52 -6.94
N ALA A 205 -24.98 -20.23 -6.27
CA ALA A 205 -24.87 -20.24 -4.80
C ALA A 205 -25.14 -18.87 -4.16
N ILE A 206 -25.34 -17.85 -4.99
CA ILE A 206 -25.68 -16.48 -4.59
C ILE A 206 -27.21 -16.31 -4.69
#